data_d4018c8f0e0e3a17d0ccf557aa70a127
#
_entry.id   d4018c8f0e0e3a17d0ccf557aa70a127
#
_cell.length_a   1.000
_cell.length_b   1.000
_cell.length_c   1.000
_cell.angle_alpha   90.00
_cell.angle_beta   90.00
_cell.angle_gamma   90.00
#
_symmetry.space_group_name_H-M   'P 1'
#
loop_
_entity.id
_entity.type
_entity.pdbx_description
1 polymer ?
#
loop_
_entity_poly.entity_id
_entity_poly.type
_entity_poly.pdbx_seq_one_letter_code
_entity_poly.pdbx_strand_id
1 'polypeptide(L)'
;MDILDYYKKLVEFLGLVMGEDTEVVLRDCRKPNHDIVAIANGHVSGRTIGAPITDFTLSVLASEQWKERDYVVNYLGKAKPNKKLRSSTYFIRENGELVGQLCINIDTTRYQKLSEEILHLGGVDLLP
;
A
#
# COMPACT_ATOMS: atom_id res chain seq x y z
N MET A 1 -10.18 17.41 16.64
CA MET A 1 -9.15 16.89 15.72
C MET A 1 -9.81 15.95 14.74
N ASP A 2 -9.51 16.12 13.46
CA ASP A 2 -10.03 15.22 12.43
C ASP A 2 -9.50 13.78 12.63
N ILE A 3 -10.33 12.79 12.33
CA ILE A 3 -9.97 11.39 12.49
C ILE A 3 -8.69 11.04 11.73
N LEU A 4 -8.49 11.58 10.52
CA LEU A 4 -7.29 11.29 9.72
C LEU A 4 -6.01 11.87 10.32
N ASP A 5 -6.10 12.86 11.19
CA ASP A 5 -4.90 13.40 11.86
C ASP A 5 -4.22 12.37 12.77
N TYR A 6 -4.99 11.47 13.38
CA TYR A 6 -4.45 10.36 14.14
C TYR A 6 -3.70 9.38 13.23
N TYR A 7 -4.26 9.09 12.07
CA TYR A 7 -3.66 8.19 11.11
C TYR A 7 -2.41 8.76 10.44
N LYS A 8 -2.30 10.09 10.30
CA LYS A 8 -1.08 10.73 9.78
C LYS A 8 0.12 10.41 10.64
N LYS A 9 -0.04 10.42 11.97
CA LYS A 9 1.02 10.04 12.91
C LYS A 9 1.36 8.56 12.79
N LEU A 10 0.36 7.72 12.59
CA LEU A 10 0.54 6.30 12.42
C LEU A 10 1.32 5.99 11.13
N VAL A 11 1.09 6.73 10.04
CA VAL A 11 1.85 6.60 8.79
C VAL A 11 3.35 6.81 9.04
N GLU A 12 3.71 7.88 9.74
CA GLU A 12 5.10 8.18 10.08
C GLU A 12 5.71 7.05 10.91
N PHE A 13 5.03 6.64 11.96
CA PHE A 13 5.47 5.55 12.85
C PHE A 13 5.70 4.25 12.09
N LEU A 14 4.72 3.82 11.30
CA LEU A 14 4.81 2.57 10.54
C LEU A 14 5.92 2.62 9.50
N GLY A 15 6.10 3.76 8.84
CA GLY A 15 7.18 3.92 7.86
C GLY A 15 8.56 3.73 8.47
N LEU A 16 8.76 4.22 9.69
CA LEU A 16 10.02 4.06 10.41
C LEU A 16 10.22 2.62 10.89
N VAL A 17 9.17 2.01 11.43
CA VAL A 17 9.24 0.65 12.00
C VAL A 17 9.44 -0.41 10.93
N MET A 18 8.75 -0.29 9.80
CA MET A 18 8.74 -1.32 8.76
C MET A 18 9.93 -1.22 7.80
N GLY A 19 10.63 -0.09 7.79
CA GLY A 19 11.83 0.08 6.98
C GLY A 19 11.56 0.61 5.57
N GLU A 20 12.67 0.87 4.85
CA GLU A 20 12.67 1.63 3.60
C GLU A 20 11.94 0.97 2.42
N ASP A 21 11.76 -0.36 2.46
CA ASP A 21 11.10 -1.09 1.38
C ASP A 21 9.58 -1.14 1.54
N THR A 22 9.05 -0.53 2.60
CA THR A 22 7.62 -0.48 2.88
C THR A 22 7.11 0.95 2.78
N GLU A 23 6.21 1.18 1.83
CA GLU A 23 5.50 2.44 1.69
C GLU A 23 4.21 2.39 2.51
N VAL A 24 3.91 3.46 3.22
CA VAL A 24 2.66 3.63 3.95
C VAL A 24 1.97 4.88 3.41
N VAL A 25 0.72 4.74 2.98
CA VAL A 25 -0.05 5.79 2.32
C VAL A 25 -1.38 5.99 3.04
N LEU A 26 -1.72 7.24 3.30
CA LEU A 26 -3.04 7.60 3.80
C LEU A 26 -3.77 8.44 2.74
N ARG A 27 -4.96 7.99 2.34
CA ARG A 27 -5.83 8.71 1.42
C ARG A 27 -7.03 9.27 2.15
N ASP A 28 -7.44 10.48 1.77
CA ASP A 28 -8.68 11.09 2.24
C ASP A 28 -9.79 10.81 1.22
N CYS A 29 -10.67 9.87 1.55
CA CYS A 29 -11.76 9.45 0.67
C CYS A 29 -12.92 10.44 0.62
N ARG A 30 -12.88 11.50 1.44
CA ARG A 30 -13.86 12.59 1.42
C ARG A 30 -13.56 13.61 0.32
N LYS A 31 -12.31 13.63 -0.19
CA LYS A 31 -11.92 14.50 -1.30
C LYS A 31 -12.33 13.89 -2.63
N PRO A 32 -12.68 14.71 -3.65
CA PRO A 32 -13.15 14.19 -4.95
C PRO A 32 -12.23 13.18 -5.62
N ASN A 33 -10.91 13.38 -5.49
CA ASN A 33 -9.91 12.51 -6.13
C ASN A 33 -9.29 11.50 -5.15
N HIS A 34 -9.79 11.39 -3.92
CA HIS A 34 -9.24 10.51 -2.89
C HIS A 34 -7.73 10.69 -2.72
N ASP A 35 -7.31 11.95 -2.59
CA ASP A 35 -5.89 12.34 -2.59
C ASP A 35 -5.10 11.73 -1.45
N ILE A 36 -3.81 11.49 -1.70
CA ILE A 36 -2.86 11.14 -0.65
C ILE A 36 -2.66 12.36 0.25
N VAL A 37 -2.86 12.17 1.55
CA VAL A 37 -2.70 13.22 2.56
C VAL A 37 -1.53 12.97 3.50
N ALA A 38 -0.98 11.76 3.51
CA ALA A 38 0.26 11.41 4.19
C ALA A 38 0.90 10.22 3.50
N ILE A 39 2.23 10.20 3.47
CA ILE A 39 3.00 9.14 2.85
C ILE A 39 4.35 8.99 3.54
N ALA A 40 4.76 7.75 3.79
CA ALA A 40 6.09 7.39 4.24
C ALA A 40 6.72 6.45 3.23
N ASN A 41 8.03 6.62 2.98
CA ASN A 41 8.79 5.83 2.02
C ASN A 41 8.17 5.86 0.60
N GLY A 42 7.73 7.03 0.16
CA GLY A 42 7.05 7.22 -1.13
C GLY A 42 7.89 6.86 -2.34
N HIS A 43 9.22 6.72 -2.18
CA HIS A 43 10.11 6.26 -3.24
C HIS A 43 9.75 4.86 -3.76
N VAL A 44 9.06 4.06 -2.96
CA VAL A 44 8.63 2.70 -3.36
C VAL A 44 7.72 2.77 -4.59
N SER A 45 6.74 3.66 -4.59
CA SER A 45 5.83 3.84 -5.74
C SER A 45 6.19 5.06 -6.60
N GLY A 46 6.94 6.00 -6.06
CA GLY A 46 7.19 7.29 -6.69
C GLY A 46 6.04 8.29 -6.52
N ARG A 47 5.03 7.97 -5.71
CA ARG A 47 3.90 8.86 -5.44
C ARG A 47 4.25 9.90 -4.39
N THR A 48 3.50 11.00 -4.40
CA THR A 48 3.66 12.11 -3.46
C THR A 48 2.31 12.54 -2.89
N ILE A 49 2.34 13.41 -1.88
CA ILE A 49 1.12 14.02 -1.34
C ILE A 49 0.35 14.70 -2.47
N GLY A 50 -0.97 14.51 -2.49
CA GLY A 50 -1.86 15.06 -3.52
C GLY A 50 -2.06 14.13 -4.72
N ALA A 51 -1.33 13.03 -4.81
CA ALA A 51 -1.52 12.08 -5.91
C ALA A 51 -2.92 11.47 -5.90
N PRO A 52 -3.57 11.35 -7.08
CA PRO A 52 -4.93 10.84 -7.16
C PRO A 52 -4.99 9.33 -6.94
N ILE A 53 -6.21 8.84 -6.79
CA ILE A 53 -6.52 7.42 -6.60
C ILE A 53 -6.03 6.58 -7.79
N THR A 54 -5.59 5.35 -7.51
CA THR A 54 -5.20 4.38 -8.53
C THR A 54 -6.41 3.61 -9.04
N ASP A 55 -6.28 3.01 -10.23
CA ASP A 55 -7.32 2.18 -10.83
C ASP A 55 -7.73 1.02 -9.91
N PHE A 56 -6.76 0.41 -9.23
CA PHE A 56 -7.04 -0.65 -8.27
C PHE A 56 -7.92 -0.16 -7.12
N THR A 57 -7.56 1.00 -6.55
CA THR A 57 -8.33 1.58 -5.45
C THR A 57 -9.74 1.94 -5.90
N LEU A 58 -9.90 2.49 -7.11
CA LEU A 58 -11.23 2.75 -7.70
C LEU A 58 -12.03 1.46 -7.84
N SER A 59 -11.41 0.38 -8.30
CA SER A 59 -12.04 -0.92 -8.43
C SER A 59 -12.56 -1.45 -7.09
N VAL A 60 -11.75 -1.35 -6.04
CA VAL A 60 -12.16 -1.75 -4.69
C VAL A 60 -13.35 -0.92 -4.21
N LEU A 61 -13.32 0.39 -4.41
CA LEU A 61 -14.42 1.27 -4.02
C LEU A 61 -15.70 0.95 -4.80
N ALA A 62 -15.58 0.71 -6.11
CA ALA A 62 -16.72 0.37 -6.96
C ALA A 62 -17.35 -0.97 -6.59
N SER A 63 -16.55 -1.93 -6.11
CA SER A 63 -17.06 -3.23 -5.66
C SER A 63 -17.75 -3.17 -4.30
N GLU A 64 -17.63 -2.04 -3.62
CA GLU A 64 -18.21 -1.82 -2.27
C GLU A 64 -17.75 -2.83 -1.21
N GLN A 65 -16.62 -3.51 -1.42
CA GLN A 65 -16.05 -4.46 -0.45
C GLN A 65 -15.79 -3.81 0.90
N TRP A 66 -15.49 -2.50 0.91
CA TRP A 66 -15.27 -1.75 2.14
C TRP A 66 -16.48 -1.71 3.06
N LYS A 67 -17.70 -1.97 2.56
CA LYS A 67 -18.93 -1.99 3.38
C LYS A 67 -19.01 -3.22 4.27
N GLU A 68 -18.43 -4.33 3.83
CA GLU A 68 -18.50 -5.61 4.50
C GLU A 68 -17.22 -5.99 5.24
N ARG A 69 -16.13 -5.28 4.99
CA ARG A 69 -14.80 -5.61 5.53
C ARG A 69 -14.15 -4.39 6.16
N ASP A 70 -13.35 -4.64 7.18
CA ASP A 70 -12.53 -3.59 7.79
C ASP A 70 -11.23 -3.39 7.03
N TYR A 71 -10.75 -4.40 6.33
CA TYR A 71 -9.49 -4.38 5.60
C TYR A 71 -9.44 -5.44 4.51
N VAL A 72 -8.51 -5.25 3.58
CA VAL A 72 -8.12 -6.26 2.58
C VAL A 72 -6.60 -6.39 2.68
N VAL A 73 -6.09 -7.62 2.82
CA VAL A 73 -4.66 -7.85 3.03
C VAL A 73 -4.04 -8.72 1.95
N ASN A 74 -2.74 -8.51 1.72
CA ASN A 74 -1.89 -9.38 0.90
C ASN A 74 -2.40 -9.56 -0.53
N TYR A 75 -2.75 -8.46 -1.18
CA TYR A 75 -3.08 -8.47 -2.59
C TYR A 75 -1.90 -7.95 -3.43
N LEU A 76 -1.91 -8.28 -4.73
CA LEU A 76 -0.90 -7.81 -5.65
C LEU A 76 -1.14 -6.34 -5.99
N GLY A 77 -0.23 -5.46 -5.55
CA GLY A 77 -0.21 -4.07 -5.94
C GLY A 77 0.84 -3.83 -7.02
N LYS A 78 0.62 -2.83 -7.86
CA LYS A 78 1.56 -2.45 -8.92
C LYS A 78 1.75 -0.94 -8.91
N ALA A 79 2.97 -0.50 -8.63
CA ALA A 79 3.33 0.91 -8.75
C ALA A 79 3.98 1.19 -10.11
N LYS A 80 4.74 0.23 -10.62
CA LYS A 80 5.45 0.26 -11.90
C LYS A 80 5.35 -1.11 -12.55
N PRO A 81 5.47 -1.23 -13.89
CA PRO A 81 5.29 -2.49 -14.59
C PRO A 81 6.13 -3.66 -14.07
N ASN A 82 7.35 -3.38 -13.59
CA ASN A 82 8.29 -4.40 -13.15
C ASN A 82 8.41 -4.52 -11.62
N LYS A 83 7.54 -3.85 -10.88
CA LYS A 83 7.62 -3.85 -9.43
C LYS A 83 6.35 -4.45 -8.83
N LYS A 84 6.49 -5.62 -8.20
CA LYS A 84 5.40 -6.27 -7.49
C LYS A 84 5.40 -5.85 -6.03
N LEU A 85 4.27 -5.34 -5.58
CA LEU A 85 4.06 -4.94 -4.20
C LEU A 85 3.14 -5.93 -3.51
N ARG A 86 3.48 -6.29 -2.27
CA ARG A 86 2.53 -6.95 -1.38
C ARG A 86 1.77 -5.86 -0.66
N SER A 87 0.52 -5.68 -1.03
CA SER A 87 -0.29 -4.54 -0.60
C SER A 87 -1.40 -4.95 0.34
N SER A 88 -1.76 -4.04 1.25
CA SER A 88 -2.86 -4.21 2.19
C SER A 88 -3.51 -2.86 2.43
N THR A 89 -4.83 -2.84 2.57
CA THR A 89 -5.60 -1.61 2.77
C THR A 89 -6.55 -1.78 3.95
N TYR A 90 -6.48 -0.83 4.89
CA TYR A 90 -7.42 -0.71 6.00
C TYR A 90 -8.41 0.40 5.70
N PHE A 91 -9.70 0.11 5.83
CA PHE A 91 -10.76 1.07 5.56
C PHE A 91 -11.10 1.86 6.84
N ILE A 92 -10.95 3.18 6.76
CA ILE A 92 -11.22 4.08 7.88
C ILE A 92 -12.64 4.62 7.74
N ARG A 93 -13.48 4.32 8.72
CA ARG A 93 -14.89 4.75 8.73
C ARG A 93 -15.16 5.68 9.89
N GLU A 94 -16.12 6.56 9.67
CA GLU A 94 -16.67 7.42 10.69
C GLU A 94 -18.19 7.46 10.49
N ASN A 95 -18.94 7.05 11.51
CA ASN A 95 -20.41 6.97 11.44
C ASN A 95 -20.91 6.15 10.24
N GLY A 96 -20.22 5.04 9.93
CA GLY A 96 -20.55 4.17 8.82
C GLY A 96 -20.09 4.63 7.44
N GLU A 97 -19.54 5.83 7.34
CA GLU A 97 -19.05 6.39 6.08
C GLU A 97 -17.56 6.15 5.92
N LEU A 98 -17.14 5.78 4.70
CA LEU A 98 -15.72 5.64 4.37
C LEU A 98 -15.09 7.02 4.27
N VAL A 99 -14.16 7.34 5.18
CA VAL A 99 -13.49 8.64 5.21
C VAL A 99 -12.03 8.56 4.79
N GLY A 100 -11.42 7.39 4.82
CA GLY A 100 -10.04 7.23 4.43
C GLY A 100 -9.63 5.79 4.16
N GLN A 101 -8.43 5.65 3.61
CA GLN A 101 -7.78 4.35 3.41
C GLN A 101 -6.32 4.46 3.86
N LEU A 102 -5.91 3.51 4.70
CA LEU A 102 -4.51 3.34 5.08
C LEU A 102 -3.96 2.14 4.32
N CYS A 103 -3.00 2.40 3.42
CA CYS A 103 -2.42 1.38 2.57
C CYS A 103 -0.98 1.11 2.97
N ILE A 104 -0.61 -0.17 3.04
CA ILE A 104 0.76 -0.62 3.28
C ILE A 104 1.20 -1.39 2.05
N ASN A 105 2.28 -0.93 1.41
CA ASN A 105 2.81 -1.50 0.17
C ASN A 105 4.25 -1.92 0.38
N ILE A 106 4.50 -3.24 0.35
CA ILE A 106 5.83 -3.80 0.57
C ILE A 106 6.45 -4.13 -0.79
N ASP A 107 7.62 -3.55 -1.06
CA ASP A 107 8.39 -3.84 -2.26
C ASP A 107 9.03 -5.22 -2.11
N THR A 108 8.65 -6.17 -2.97
CA THR A 108 9.14 -7.54 -2.89
C THR A 108 10.41 -7.78 -3.70
N THR A 109 10.94 -6.76 -4.38
CA THR A 109 12.08 -6.92 -5.31
C THR A 109 13.30 -7.55 -4.65
N ARG A 110 13.66 -7.08 -3.46
CA ARG A 110 14.83 -7.59 -2.73
C ARG A 110 14.67 -9.07 -2.36
N TYR A 111 13.47 -9.45 -1.93
CA TYR A 111 13.17 -10.85 -1.61
C TYR A 111 13.25 -11.74 -2.85
N GLN A 112 12.75 -11.27 -3.98
CA GLN A 112 12.81 -12.01 -5.24
C GLN A 112 14.25 -12.24 -5.69
N LYS A 113 15.10 -11.20 -5.61
CA LYS A 113 16.52 -11.31 -5.96
C LYS A 113 17.26 -12.28 -5.06
N LEU A 114 17.03 -12.23 -3.75
CA LEU A 114 17.63 -13.16 -2.80
C LEU A 114 17.19 -14.60 -3.07
N SER A 115 15.93 -14.80 -3.40
CA SER A 115 15.41 -16.12 -3.77
C SER A 115 16.14 -16.68 -5.00
N GLU A 116 16.30 -15.87 -6.04
CA GLU A 116 17.00 -16.25 -7.26
C GLU A 116 18.47 -16.61 -6.97
N GLU A 117 19.15 -15.83 -6.13
CA GLU A 117 20.53 -16.09 -5.72
C GLU A 117 20.65 -17.41 -4.96
N ILE A 118 19.72 -17.68 -4.05
CA ILE A 118 19.71 -18.95 -3.29
C ILE A 118 19.55 -20.14 -4.23
N LEU A 119 18.62 -20.07 -5.17
CA LEU A 119 18.39 -21.13 -6.15
C LEU A 119 19.59 -21.33 -7.05
N HIS A 120 20.25 -20.26 -7.45
CA HIS A 120 21.46 -20.31 -8.27
C HIS A 120 22.63 -20.95 -7.50
N LEU A 121 22.87 -20.55 -6.26
CA LEU A 121 23.92 -21.11 -5.41
C LEU A 121 23.71 -22.60 -5.16
N GLY A 122 22.46 -23.04 -5.05
CA GLY A 122 22.11 -24.45 -4.90
C GLY A 122 22.12 -25.23 -6.19
N GLY A 123 22.37 -24.59 -7.33
CA GLY A 123 22.39 -25.25 -8.63
C GLY A 123 21.02 -25.67 -9.15
N VAL A 124 19.94 -25.15 -8.56
CA VAL A 124 18.56 -25.51 -8.95
C VAL A 124 18.26 -25.09 -10.39
N ASP A 125 18.80 -23.94 -10.83
CA ASP A 125 18.65 -23.42 -12.19
C ASP A 125 19.40 -24.26 -13.25
N LEU A 126 20.26 -25.17 -12.84
CA LEU A 126 20.97 -26.11 -13.72
C LEU A 126 20.18 -27.41 -13.96
N LEU A 127 19.12 -27.64 -13.19
CA LEU A 127 18.31 -28.84 -13.30
C LEU A 127 17.33 -28.71 -14.48
N PRO A 128 17.11 -29.81 -15.27
CA PRO A 128 16.20 -29.80 -16.40
C PRO A 128 14.73 -29.64 -15.98
#